data_e8894cba5bd89a0076dad072b5a260cd
#
_entry.id   e8894cba5bd89a0076dad072b5a260cd
#
_cell.length_a   1.000
_cell.length_b   1.000
_cell.length_c   1.000
_cell.angle_alpha   90.00
_cell.angle_beta   90.00
_cell.angle_gamma   90.00
#
_symmetry.space_group_name_H-M   'P 1'
#
loop_
_entity.id
_entity.type
_entity.pdbx_description
1 polymer ?
#
loop_
_entity_poly.entity_id
_entity_poly.type
_entity_poly.pdbx_seq_one_letter_code
_entity_poly.pdbx_strand_id
1 'polypeptide(L)'
;MDFERSFLEALRSDVNLTKSRQIKDYLPATHKVPDTIADNLLYAQAFANITAMYPYYYELSHFNSFCLIYTQSGAGTLIYDTRSYPLMPHTLCLIDCRENHRIEIKQSPWNYKVFYINGAPLSFLYRTFIDHYENLHILSPASSLDHMIQHLYTQLHKNETKHFLHAKLIIDILLELILEKNQLLETDFNVPEYIADVKKEFDINYQNHFSLDEIEQHYHISKYRLCREFTAQYNISPIQYLNRKRIDVAKEALIYTDKRINEISYMVGFENTNHFIRLFKQQTGVTPLAYRKRPPA
;
A
#
# COMPACT_ATOMS: atom_id res chain seq x y z
N MET A 1 -3.06 -20.75 11.14
CA MET A 1 -2.92 -19.65 12.11
C MET A 1 -4.32 -19.10 12.37
N ASP A 2 -4.69 -18.90 13.62
CA ASP A 2 -6.00 -18.34 13.96
C ASP A 2 -5.95 -16.83 13.66
N PHE A 3 -6.71 -16.36 12.67
CA PHE A 3 -6.74 -14.97 12.24
C PHE A 3 -7.10 -14.04 13.40
N GLU A 4 -8.17 -14.36 14.14
CA GLU A 4 -8.68 -13.50 15.21
C GLU A 4 -7.64 -13.29 16.30
N ARG A 5 -6.97 -14.36 16.73
CA ARG A 5 -5.91 -14.29 17.73
C ARG A 5 -4.74 -13.45 17.23
N SER A 6 -4.24 -13.73 16.02
CA SER A 6 -3.12 -13.01 15.43
C SER A 6 -3.45 -11.53 15.20
N PHE A 7 -4.69 -11.23 14.80
CA PHE A 7 -5.16 -9.86 14.63
C PHE A 7 -5.21 -9.11 15.95
N LEU A 8 -5.74 -9.73 17.02
CA LEU A 8 -5.81 -9.10 18.34
C LEU A 8 -4.42 -8.89 18.96
N GLU A 9 -3.47 -9.79 18.73
CA GLU A 9 -2.08 -9.65 19.17
C GLU A 9 -1.36 -8.48 18.44
N ALA A 10 -1.68 -8.24 17.17
CA ALA A 10 -1.10 -7.16 16.37
C ALA A 10 -1.79 -5.81 16.59
N LEU A 11 -3.00 -5.82 17.12
CA LEU A 11 -3.85 -4.63 17.28
C LEU A 11 -3.37 -3.79 18.48
N ARG A 12 -3.11 -2.51 18.23
CA ARG A 12 -2.84 -1.49 19.24
C ARG A 12 -3.99 -0.49 19.26
N SER A 13 -4.78 -0.49 20.33
CA SER A 13 -5.92 0.42 20.46
C SER A 13 -6.20 0.67 21.94
N ASP A 14 -6.27 1.95 22.32
CA ASP A 14 -6.70 2.40 23.64
C ASP A 14 -8.21 2.55 23.74
N VAL A 15 -8.92 2.40 22.61
CA VAL A 15 -10.37 2.55 22.53
C VAL A 15 -11.03 1.18 22.60
N ASN A 16 -12.09 1.09 23.37
CA ASN A 16 -12.97 -0.07 23.35
C ASN A 16 -13.70 -0.12 22.00
N LEU A 17 -13.12 -0.80 21.02
CA LEU A 17 -13.62 -0.89 19.64
C LEU A 17 -15.06 -1.39 19.57
N THR A 18 -15.49 -2.21 20.53
CA THR A 18 -16.86 -2.74 20.57
C THR A 18 -17.91 -1.66 20.87
N LYS A 19 -17.52 -0.56 21.54
CA LYS A 19 -18.42 0.56 21.82
C LYS A 19 -18.47 1.61 20.71
N SER A 20 -17.40 1.76 19.93
CA SER A 20 -17.29 2.80 18.91
C SER A 20 -17.55 2.31 17.48
N ARG A 21 -17.72 1.01 17.27
CA ARG A 21 -18.07 0.45 15.98
C ARG A 21 -19.26 -0.50 16.06
N GLN A 22 -20.15 -0.38 15.09
CA GLN A 22 -21.17 -1.36 14.82
C GLN A 22 -20.70 -2.22 13.65
N ILE A 23 -20.41 -3.48 13.91
CA ILE A 23 -20.09 -4.45 12.87
C ILE A 23 -21.39 -5.11 12.47
N LYS A 24 -21.82 -4.90 11.23
CA LYS A 24 -23.02 -5.55 10.70
C LYS A 24 -22.78 -7.02 10.42
N ASP A 25 -21.61 -7.32 9.84
CA ASP A 25 -21.21 -8.68 9.52
C ASP A 25 -19.70 -8.78 9.70
N TYR A 26 -19.29 -9.50 10.72
CA TYR A 26 -17.91 -9.91 10.91
C TYR A 26 -17.88 -11.44 10.92
N LEU A 27 -17.41 -11.99 9.85
CA LEU A 27 -17.11 -13.41 9.79
C LEU A 27 -15.59 -13.52 9.67
N PRO A 28 -14.88 -13.84 10.76
CA PRO A 28 -13.55 -14.40 10.59
C PRO A 28 -13.73 -15.55 9.61
N ALA A 29 -12.81 -15.69 8.66
CA ALA A 29 -12.86 -16.83 7.75
C ALA A 29 -12.80 -18.10 8.61
N THR A 30 -13.96 -18.61 8.96
CA THR A 30 -14.12 -19.77 9.86
C THR A 30 -13.68 -21.05 9.19
N HIS A 31 -13.41 -21.00 7.88
CA HIS A 31 -12.91 -22.13 7.13
C HIS A 31 -11.40 -22.07 7.07
N LYS A 32 -10.77 -23.05 7.70
CA LYS A 32 -9.34 -23.30 7.51
C LYS A 32 -9.07 -23.46 6.02
N VAL A 33 -8.39 -22.50 5.43
CA VAL A 33 -7.98 -22.57 4.03
C VAL A 33 -6.94 -23.68 3.91
N PRO A 34 -7.13 -24.69 3.05
CA PRO A 34 -6.12 -25.72 2.82
C PRO A 34 -4.79 -25.11 2.36
N ASP A 35 -3.68 -25.69 2.79
CA ASP A 35 -2.34 -25.20 2.43
C ASP A 35 -2.15 -25.15 0.90
N THR A 36 -2.70 -26.13 0.16
CA THR A 36 -2.68 -26.15 -1.30
C THR A 36 -3.40 -24.95 -1.94
N ILE A 37 -4.38 -24.38 -1.28
CA ILE A 37 -5.06 -23.14 -1.71
C ILE A 37 -4.22 -21.93 -1.29
N ALA A 38 -3.78 -21.89 -0.05
CA ALA A 38 -3.01 -20.76 0.49
C ALA A 38 -1.69 -20.55 -0.25
N ASP A 39 -1.03 -21.62 -0.66
CA ASP A 39 0.26 -21.58 -1.36
C ASP A 39 0.13 -21.18 -2.84
N ASN A 40 -1.06 -21.31 -3.45
CA ASN A 40 -1.22 -21.15 -4.89
C ASN A 40 -2.26 -20.11 -5.31
N LEU A 41 -3.21 -19.79 -4.45
CA LEU A 41 -4.34 -18.92 -4.80
C LEU A 41 -4.50 -17.77 -3.79
N LEU A 42 -5.23 -16.76 -4.22
CA LEU A 42 -5.70 -15.70 -3.32
C LEU A 42 -6.87 -16.21 -2.48
N TYR A 43 -6.94 -15.77 -1.23
CA TYR A 43 -8.03 -16.10 -0.33
C TYR A 43 -8.32 -14.96 0.66
N ALA A 44 -9.56 -14.89 1.14
CA ALA A 44 -9.93 -13.99 2.22
C ALA A 44 -9.66 -14.66 3.58
N GLN A 45 -8.92 -13.97 4.43
CA GLN A 45 -8.70 -14.37 5.83
C GLN A 45 -9.86 -13.91 6.72
N ALA A 46 -10.36 -12.70 6.47
CA ALA A 46 -11.53 -12.14 7.13
C ALA A 46 -12.13 -11.01 6.28
N PHE A 47 -13.39 -10.66 6.58
CA PHE A 47 -14.05 -9.51 5.99
C PHE A 47 -15.09 -8.93 6.95
N ALA A 48 -15.39 -7.65 6.81
CA ALA A 48 -16.44 -6.99 7.59
C ALA A 48 -17.09 -5.85 6.82
N ASN A 49 -18.33 -5.54 7.20
CA ASN A 49 -19.00 -4.30 6.87
C ASN A 49 -19.16 -3.50 8.18
N ILE A 50 -18.46 -2.37 8.27
CA ILE A 50 -18.29 -1.62 9.51
C ILE A 50 -19.02 -0.28 9.40
N THR A 51 -19.79 0.04 10.44
CA THR A 51 -20.27 1.39 10.70
C THR A 51 -19.51 1.92 11.92
N ALA A 52 -18.55 2.78 11.67
CA ALA A 52 -17.73 3.41 12.70
C ALA A 52 -18.39 4.70 13.20
N MET A 53 -18.37 4.89 14.53
CA MET A 53 -18.88 6.07 15.23
C MET A 53 -17.75 6.68 16.05
N TYR A 54 -17.80 8.01 16.32
CA TYR A 54 -16.82 8.65 17.20
C TYR A 54 -16.89 8.13 18.66
N PRO A 55 -15.73 7.98 19.33
CA PRO A 55 -14.37 7.95 18.81
C PRO A 55 -14.04 6.58 18.19
N TYR A 56 -13.37 6.56 17.05
CA TYR A 56 -12.94 5.31 16.41
C TYR A 56 -11.56 5.46 15.80
N TYR A 57 -10.61 4.66 16.24
CA TYR A 57 -9.31 4.47 15.63
C TYR A 57 -8.72 3.11 16.02
N TYR A 58 -7.80 2.62 15.23
CA TYR A 58 -6.93 1.51 15.59
C TYR A 58 -5.60 1.60 14.85
N GLU A 59 -4.58 0.97 15.43
CA GLU A 59 -3.27 0.79 14.82
C GLU A 59 -3.01 -0.70 14.67
N LEU A 60 -2.44 -1.08 13.54
CA LEU A 60 -2.06 -2.46 13.26
C LEU A 60 -0.65 -2.47 12.67
N SER A 61 0.15 -3.46 13.04
CA SER A 61 1.51 -3.64 12.52
C SER A 61 1.93 -5.11 12.61
N HIS A 62 2.88 -5.51 11.75
CA HIS A 62 3.44 -6.87 11.76
C HIS A 62 2.37 -7.96 11.59
N PHE A 63 1.27 -7.64 10.93
CA PHE A 63 0.19 -8.58 10.68
C PHE A 63 0.30 -9.15 9.26
N ASN A 64 0.46 -10.46 9.15
CA ASN A 64 0.65 -11.14 7.86
C ASN A 64 -0.66 -11.21 7.05
N SER A 65 -1.02 -10.09 6.48
CA SER A 65 -2.18 -9.91 5.62
C SER A 65 -2.01 -8.68 4.73
N PHE A 66 -2.79 -8.61 3.66
CA PHE A 66 -3.08 -7.37 2.95
C PHE A 66 -4.51 -6.95 3.26
N CYS A 67 -4.76 -5.65 3.28
CA CYS A 67 -6.06 -5.11 3.61
C CYS A 67 -6.59 -4.26 2.47
N LEU A 68 -7.77 -4.64 1.97
CA LEU A 68 -8.54 -3.88 1.00
C LEU A 68 -9.67 -3.16 1.74
N ILE A 69 -9.70 -1.82 1.68
CA ILE A 69 -10.67 -0.97 2.38
C ILE A 69 -11.47 -0.20 1.34
N TYR A 70 -12.78 -0.34 1.38
CA TYR A 70 -13.72 0.38 0.52
C TYR A 70 -14.67 1.25 1.33
N THR A 71 -14.59 2.57 1.16
CA THR A 71 -15.48 3.53 1.82
C THR A 71 -16.76 3.71 1.02
N GLN A 72 -17.90 3.45 1.67
CA GLN A 72 -19.24 3.63 1.08
C GLN A 72 -19.82 5.01 1.38
N SER A 73 -19.72 5.47 2.64
CA SER A 73 -20.21 6.78 3.07
C SER A 73 -19.51 7.25 4.33
N GLY A 74 -19.57 8.54 4.62
CA GLY A 74 -18.78 9.15 5.69
C GLY A 74 -17.31 9.28 5.29
N ALA A 75 -16.41 9.42 6.25
CA ALA A 75 -14.99 9.54 5.93
C ALA A 75 -14.08 9.04 7.06
N GLY A 76 -12.97 8.48 6.67
CA GLY A 76 -11.85 8.13 7.55
C GLY A 76 -10.53 8.68 7.04
N THR A 77 -9.48 8.39 7.76
CA THR A 77 -8.08 8.63 7.34
C THR A 77 -7.28 7.38 7.62
N LEU A 78 -6.48 6.98 6.65
CA LEU A 78 -5.42 6.01 6.81
C LEU A 78 -4.09 6.75 6.93
N ILE A 79 -3.34 6.50 7.99
CA ILE A 79 -1.94 6.88 8.13
C ILE A 79 -1.12 5.63 7.88
N TYR A 80 -0.33 5.63 6.80
CA TYR A 80 0.44 4.50 6.32
C TYR A 80 1.80 4.96 5.81
N ASP A 81 2.88 4.35 6.29
CA ASP A 81 4.25 4.72 5.89
C ASP A 81 4.51 6.25 5.96
N THR A 82 4.13 6.88 7.07
CA THR A 82 4.25 8.35 7.31
C THR A 82 3.36 9.24 6.43
N ARG A 83 2.55 8.66 5.54
CA ARG A 83 1.60 9.37 4.68
C ARG A 83 0.18 9.29 5.23
N SER A 84 -0.61 10.28 4.89
CA SER A 84 -2.03 10.34 5.26
C SER A 84 -2.88 10.26 4.00
N TYR A 85 -3.77 9.27 3.96
CA TYR A 85 -4.68 9.01 2.85
C TYR A 85 -6.11 9.28 3.29
N PRO A 86 -6.84 10.20 2.64
CA PRO A 86 -8.25 10.44 2.94
C PRO A 86 -9.11 9.30 2.39
N LEU A 87 -9.81 8.60 3.28
CA LEU A 87 -10.74 7.53 2.91
C LEU A 87 -12.16 8.13 2.76
N MET A 88 -12.40 8.76 1.62
CA MET A 88 -13.66 9.40 1.24
C MET A 88 -14.62 8.40 0.60
N PRO A 89 -15.93 8.72 0.43
CA PRO A 89 -16.84 7.87 -0.32
C PRO A 89 -16.30 7.50 -1.70
N HIS A 90 -16.53 6.27 -2.11
CA HIS A 90 -16.03 5.68 -3.37
C HIS A 90 -14.49 5.61 -3.48
N THR A 91 -13.79 5.56 -2.35
CA THR A 91 -12.37 5.26 -2.34
C THR A 91 -12.10 3.80 -2.02
N LEU A 92 -11.15 3.22 -2.73
CA LEU A 92 -10.61 1.89 -2.52
C LEU A 92 -9.13 2.02 -2.14
N CYS A 93 -8.74 1.41 -1.04
CA CYS A 93 -7.37 1.43 -0.54
C CYS A 93 -6.85 0.02 -0.36
N LEU A 94 -5.62 -0.24 -0.84
CA LEU A 94 -4.93 -1.52 -0.67
C LEU A 94 -3.60 -1.30 0.06
N ILE A 95 -3.42 -1.96 1.19
CA ILE A 95 -2.22 -1.85 2.03
C ILE A 95 -1.67 -3.21 2.44
N ASP A 96 -0.38 -3.25 2.71
CA ASP A 96 0.30 -4.36 3.36
C ASP A 96 0.26 -4.16 4.89
N CYS A 97 -0.44 -5.04 5.60
CA CYS A 97 -0.62 -4.93 7.05
C CYS A 97 0.64 -5.30 7.86
N ARG A 98 1.71 -5.76 7.21
CA ARG A 98 3.00 -5.94 7.86
C ARG A 98 3.64 -4.61 8.22
N GLU A 99 3.35 -3.57 7.44
CA GLU A 99 3.77 -2.20 7.72
C GLU A 99 2.83 -1.55 8.75
N ASN A 100 3.41 -0.64 9.54
CA ASN A 100 2.66 0.08 10.56
C ASN A 100 1.62 1.01 9.93
N HIS A 101 0.38 0.88 10.35
CA HIS A 101 -0.69 1.75 9.89
C HIS A 101 -1.71 2.05 10.97
N ARG A 102 -2.32 3.24 10.86
CA ARG A 102 -3.39 3.71 11.71
C ARG A 102 -4.58 4.13 10.87
N ILE A 103 -5.74 3.68 11.28
CA ILE A 103 -7.03 4.11 10.70
C ILE A 103 -7.80 4.88 11.76
N GLU A 104 -8.35 6.02 11.38
CA GLU A 104 -9.17 6.85 12.25
C GLU A 104 -10.36 7.46 11.51
N ILE A 105 -11.47 7.67 12.24
CA ILE A 105 -12.66 8.32 11.69
C ILE A 105 -12.46 9.83 11.54
N LYS A 106 -12.98 10.40 10.44
CA LYS A 106 -13.02 11.86 10.20
C LYS A 106 -14.45 12.40 10.13
N GLN A 107 -15.39 11.60 9.64
CA GLN A 107 -16.80 11.97 9.56
C GLN A 107 -17.66 10.78 10.01
N SER A 108 -18.49 10.99 11.02
CA SER A 108 -19.39 9.99 11.61
C SER A 108 -20.83 10.14 11.07
N PRO A 109 -21.54 9.04 10.78
CA PRO A 109 -21.05 7.67 10.73
C PRO A 109 -20.16 7.43 9.51
N TRP A 110 -19.15 6.59 9.65
CA TRP A 110 -18.32 6.13 8.55
C TRP A 110 -18.61 4.66 8.22
N ASN A 111 -19.15 4.41 7.03
CA ASN A 111 -19.50 3.08 6.55
C ASN A 111 -18.47 2.61 5.54
N TYR A 112 -17.84 1.49 5.83
CA TYR A 112 -16.83 0.92 4.95
C TYR A 112 -16.80 -0.60 5.01
N LYS A 113 -16.36 -1.23 3.92
CA LYS A 113 -16.04 -2.65 3.87
C LYS A 113 -14.54 -2.84 3.99
N VAL A 114 -14.16 -3.90 4.68
CA VAL A 114 -12.76 -4.31 4.82
C VAL A 114 -12.65 -5.79 4.49
N PHE A 115 -11.59 -6.13 3.73
CA PHE A 115 -11.24 -7.51 3.40
C PHE A 115 -9.76 -7.70 3.73
N TYR A 116 -9.49 -8.65 4.60
CA TYR A 116 -8.14 -9.12 4.85
C TYR A 116 -7.88 -10.30 3.93
N ILE A 117 -6.93 -10.14 3.02
CA ILE A 117 -6.64 -11.10 1.94
C ILE A 117 -5.19 -11.54 1.99
N ASN A 118 -4.91 -12.77 1.55
CA ASN A 118 -3.58 -13.31 1.47
C ASN A 118 -3.47 -14.33 0.31
N GLY A 119 -2.28 -14.87 0.11
CA GLY A 119 -1.97 -15.88 -0.91
C GLY A 119 -0.71 -15.54 -1.70
N ALA A 120 -0.03 -16.54 -2.22
CA ALA A 120 1.27 -16.41 -2.88
C ALA A 120 1.33 -15.33 -4.00
N PRO A 121 0.33 -15.18 -4.89
CA PRO A 121 0.38 -14.15 -5.95
C PRO A 121 0.25 -12.71 -5.45
N LEU A 122 -0.24 -12.49 -4.21
CA LEU A 122 -0.65 -11.16 -3.75
C LEU A 122 0.51 -10.19 -3.63
N SER A 123 1.67 -10.65 -3.17
CA SER A 123 2.86 -9.80 -3.06
C SER A 123 3.31 -9.26 -4.42
N PHE A 124 3.18 -10.05 -5.48
CA PHE A 124 3.47 -9.59 -6.84
C PHE A 124 2.44 -8.55 -7.31
N LEU A 125 1.15 -8.84 -7.18
CA LEU A 125 0.07 -7.93 -7.57
C LEU A 125 0.14 -6.61 -6.78
N TYR A 126 0.41 -6.67 -5.48
CA TYR A 126 0.57 -5.49 -4.65
C TYR A 126 1.77 -4.64 -5.10
N ARG A 127 2.92 -5.23 -5.37
CA ARG A 127 4.09 -4.50 -5.90
C ARG A 127 3.76 -3.83 -7.23
N THR A 128 3.14 -4.55 -8.16
CA THR A 128 2.69 -3.98 -9.45
C THR A 128 1.76 -2.78 -9.23
N PHE A 129 0.89 -2.86 -8.21
CA PHE A 129 -0.02 -1.79 -7.87
C PHE A 129 0.69 -0.57 -7.29
N ILE A 130 1.64 -0.73 -6.34
CA ILE A 130 2.31 0.39 -5.66
C ILE A 130 3.50 0.95 -6.45
N ASP A 131 4.15 0.17 -7.32
CA ASP A 131 5.30 0.64 -8.12
C ASP A 131 4.93 1.82 -9.03
N HIS A 132 3.67 1.91 -9.40
CA HIS A 132 3.16 2.97 -10.26
C HIS A 132 2.18 3.91 -9.56
N TYR A 133 1.70 3.56 -8.33
CA TYR A 133 0.56 4.23 -7.72
C TYR A 133 0.65 4.34 -6.21
N GLU A 134 -0.13 5.25 -5.66
CA GLU A 134 -0.40 5.31 -4.23
C GLU A 134 -1.36 4.18 -3.79
N ASN A 135 -1.39 3.92 -2.50
CA ASN A 135 -2.26 2.91 -1.90
C ASN A 135 -3.77 3.19 -2.05
N LEU A 136 -4.15 4.36 -2.57
CA LEU A 136 -5.52 4.84 -2.72
C LEU A 136 -5.92 4.96 -4.18
N HIS A 137 -7.15 4.55 -4.49
CA HIS A 137 -7.82 4.77 -5.77
C HIS A 137 -9.21 5.35 -5.55
N ILE A 138 -9.57 6.37 -6.32
CA ILE A 138 -10.90 6.97 -6.31
C ILE A 138 -11.68 6.38 -7.48
N LEU A 139 -12.75 5.65 -7.18
CA LEU A 139 -13.58 5.00 -8.19
C LEU A 139 -14.30 6.03 -9.05
N SER A 140 -14.22 5.88 -10.36
CA SER A 140 -15.04 6.66 -11.27
C SER A 140 -16.52 6.23 -11.19
N PRO A 141 -17.48 7.09 -11.59
CA PRO A 141 -18.90 6.68 -11.65
C PRO A 141 -19.17 5.50 -12.59
N ALA A 142 -18.26 5.24 -13.54
CA ALA A 142 -18.36 4.13 -14.49
C ALA A 142 -17.58 2.88 -14.03
N SER A 143 -16.93 2.94 -12.87
CA SER A 143 -16.13 1.82 -12.35
C SER A 143 -16.98 0.58 -12.07
N SER A 144 -16.48 -0.57 -12.51
CA SER A 144 -17.08 -1.87 -12.19
C SER A 144 -16.73 -2.35 -10.78
N LEU A 145 -15.72 -1.77 -10.14
CA LEU A 145 -15.16 -2.20 -8.86
C LEU A 145 -16.18 -2.19 -7.71
N ASP A 146 -17.10 -1.22 -7.67
CA ASP A 146 -18.16 -1.20 -6.64
C ASP A 146 -19.02 -2.47 -6.68
N HIS A 147 -19.47 -2.85 -7.88
CA HIS A 147 -20.23 -4.08 -8.09
C HIS A 147 -19.42 -5.33 -7.76
N MET A 148 -18.14 -5.37 -8.13
CA MET A 148 -17.26 -6.51 -7.88
C MET A 148 -16.99 -6.68 -6.38
N ILE A 149 -16.77 -5.59 -5.64
CA ILE A 149 -16.59 -5.57 -4.19
C ILE A 149 -17.88 -6.06 -3.48
N GLN A 150 -19.03 -5.59 -3.93
CA GLN A 150 -20.32 -6.03 -3.40
C GLN A 150 -20.57 -7.50 -3.68
N HIS A 151 -20.20 -7.98 -4.87
CA HIS A 151 -20.31 -9.40 -5.23
C HIS A 151 -19.40 -10.27 -4.37
N LEU A 152 -18.13 -9.92 -4.20
CA LEU A 152 -17.19 -10.61 -3.31
C LEU A 152 -17.76 -10.71 -1.89
N TYR A 153 -18.21 -9.57 -1.32
CA TYR A 153 -18.81 -9.52 0.00
C TYR A 153 -19.98 -10.50 0.14
N THR A 154 -20.88 -10.50 -0.85
CA THR A 154 -22.06 -11.38 -0.86
C THR A 154 -21.69 -12.85 -0.93
N GLN A 155 -20.67 -13.22 -1.72
CA GLN A 155 -20.23 -14.61 -1.85
C GLN A 155 -19.53 -15.09 -0.57
N LEU A 156 -18.69 -14.28 0.04
CA LEU A 156 -18.04 -14.57 1.33
C LEU A 156 -19.08 -14.74 2.44
N HIS A 157 -20.14 -13.94 2.44
CA HIS A 157 -21.20 -14.00 3.44
C HIS A 157 -22.05 -15.27 3.38
N LYS A 158 -22.14 -15.92 2.20
CA LYS A 158 -22.91 -17.18 2.04
C LYS A 158 -22.32 -18.38 2.76
N ASN A 159 -21.16 -18.22 3.39
CA ASN A 159 -20.46 -19.22 4.19
C ASN A 159 -20.26 -20.58 3.48
N GLU A 160 -20.20 -20.57 2.14
CA GLU A 160 -19.93 -21.73 1.32
C GLU A 160 -18.42 -21.81 1.03
N THR A 161 -17.84 -22.99 1.16
CA THR A 161 -16.41 -23.25 0.90
C THR A 161 -16.12 -23.22 -0.61
N LYS A 162 -16.16 -22.03 -1.22
CA LYS A 162 -15.94 -21.81 -2.66
C LYS A 162 -14.59 -21.15 -2.92
N HIS A 163 -13.51 -21.76 -2.47
CA HIS A 163 -12.16 -21.17 -2.55
C HIS A 163 -11.79 -20.66 -3.96
N PHE A 164 -12.08 -21.43 -5.02
CA PHE A 164 -11.79 -21.02 -6.40
C PHE A 164 -12.61 -19.80 -6.84
N LEU A 165 -13.88 -19.73 -6.44
CA LEU A 165 -14.72 -18.57 -6.73
C LEU A 165 -14.21 -17.32 -5.99
N HIS A 166 -13.87 -17.45 -4.70
CA HIS A 166 -13.36 -16.35 -3.92
C HIS A 166 -12.01 -15.87 -4.47
N ALA A 167 -11.09 -16.80 -4.81
CA ALA A 167 -9.82 -16.47 -5.43
C ALA A 167 -10.01 -15.72 -6.76
N LYS A 168 -10.93 -16.19 -7.61
CA LYS A 168 -11.27 -15.52 -8.87
C LYS A 168 -11.76 -14.10 -8.62
N LEU A 169 -12.72 -13.90 -7.71
CA LEU A 169 -13.29 -12.59 -7.44
C LEU A 169 -12.24 -11.60 -6.86
N ILE A 170 -11.36 -12.09 -6.00
CA ILE A 170 -10.27 -11.26 -5.44
C ILE A 170 -9.30 -10.85 -6.54
N ILE A 171 -8.88 -11.79 -7.41
CA ILE A 171 -7.94 -11.47 -8.48
C ILE A 171 -8.58 -10.53 -9.51
N ASP A 172 -9.84 -10.72 -9.85
CA ASP A 172 -10.58 -9.86 -10.77
C ASP A 172 -10.60 -8.40 -10.24
N ILE A 173 -10.89 -8.19 -8.93
CA ILE A 173 -10.87 -6.87 -8.30
C ILE A 173 -9.48 -6.24 -8.37
N LEU A 174 -8.42 -7.01 -8.07
CA LEU A 174 -7.06 -6.47 -8.08
C LEU A 174 -6.58 -6.13 -9.49
N LEU A 175 -6.92 -6.95 -10.49
CA LEU A 175 -6.59 -6.68 -11.88
C LEU A 175 -7.36 -5.47 -12.41
N GLU A 176 -8.65 -5.37 -12.12
CA GLU A 176 -9.48 -4.23 -12.53
C GLU A 176 -8.96 -2.94 -11.88
N LEU A 177 -8.58 -2.97 -10.61
CA LEU A 177 -7.96 -1.86 -9.91
C LEU A 177 -6.67 -1.40 -10.61
N ILE A 178 -5.82 -2.33 -11.04
CA ILE A 178 -4.60 -2.04 -11.80
C ILE A 178 -4.96 -1.46 -13.19
N LEU A 179 -5.95 -2.02 -13.87
CA LEU A 179 -6.38 -1.56 -15.19
C LEU A 179 -7.00 -0.16 -15.15
N GLU A 180 -7.90 0.12 -14.20
CA GLU A 180 -8.48 1.46 -14.05
C GLU A 180 -7.40 2.51 -13.77
N LYS A 181 -6.41 2.18 -12.94
CA LYS A 181 -5.29 3.08 -12.69
C LYS A 181 -4.41 3.29 -13.92
N ASN A 182 -4.16 2.25 -14.71
CA ASN A 182 -3.44 2.36 -15.98
C ASN A 182 -4.20 3.23 -16.98
N GLN A 183 -5.52 3.07 -17.09
CA GLN A 183 -6.35 3.91 -17.97
C GLN A 183 -6.33 5.38 -17.54
N LEU A 184 -6.32 5.67 -16.25
CA LEU A 184 -6.17 7.05 -15.76
C LEU A 184 -4.81 7.64 -16.16
N LEU A 185 -3.75 6.84 -16.20
CA LEU A 185 -2.45 7.29 -16.74
C LEU A 185 -2.49 7.51 -18.25
N GLU A 186 -3.23 6.68 -18.99
CA GLU A 186 -3.38 6.84 -20.44
C GLU A 186 -4.29 8.02 -20.81
N THR A 187 -5.25 8.39 -19.95
CA THR A 187 -6.14 9.55 -20.16
C THR A 187 -5.56 10.86 -19.65
N ASP A 188 -4.63 10.81 -18.72
CA ASP A 188 -3.83 11.97 -18.30
C ASP A 188 -2.69 12.28 -19.30
N PHE A 189 -3.03 12.28 -20.60
CA PHE A 189 -2.15 12.67 -21.73
C PHE A 189 -1.58 14.10 -21.64
N ASN A 190 -1.60 14.69 -20.47
CA ASN A 190 -0.98 15.98 -20.22
C ASN A 190 0.21 15.90 -19.24
N VAL A 191 0.68 14.67 -18.91
CA VAL A 191 1.98 14.53 -18.24
C VAL A 191 3.03 14.88 -19.29
N PRO A 192 3.80 15.94 -19.13
CA PRO A 192 4.87 16.22 -20.04
C PRO A 192 5.79 14.99 -20.15
N GLU A 193 6.11 14.58 -21.37
CA GLU A 193 6.93 13.40 -21.67
C GLU A 193 8.19 13.34 -20.78
N TYR A 194 8.82 14.50 -20.55
CA TYR A 194 10.00 14.59 -19.68
C TYR A 194 9.76 14.18 -18.22
N ILE A 195 8.55 14.31 -17.69
CA ILE A 195 8.22 13.86 -16.32
C ILE A 195 8.22 12.33 -16.24
N ALA A 196 7.65 11.67 -17.25
CA ALA A 196 7.68 10.22 -17.35
C ALA A 196 9.12 9.70 -17.57
N ASP A 197 9.90 10.40 -18.40
CA ASP A 197 11.30 10.08 -18.66
C ASP A 197 12.17 10.23 -17.41
N VAL A 198 12.03 11.31 -16.66
CA VAL A 198 12.74 11.53 -15.38
C VAL A 198 12.42 10.43 -14.39
N LYS A 199 11.15 10.03 -14.28
CA LYS A 199 10.76 8.92 -13.41
C LYS A 199 11.41 7.61 -13.86
N LYS A 200 11.32 7.30 -15.16
CA LYS A 200 11.93 6.09 -15.75
C LYS A 200 13.43 6.04 -15.51
N GLU A 201 14.09 7.19 -15.65
CA GLU A 201 15.53 7.31 -15.38
C GLU A 201 15.85 7.03 -13.91
N PHE A 202 15.04 7.53 -12.98
CA PHE A 202 15.19 7.23 -11.55
C PHE A 202 14.90 5.76 -11.22
N ASP A 203 13.98 5.12 -11.91
CA ASP A 203 13.66 3.71 -11.68
C ASP A 203 14.75 2.76 -12.15
N ILE A 204 15.39 3.08 -13.29
CA ILE A 204 16.41 2.22 -13.92
C ILE A 204 17.80 2.54 -13.39
N ASN A 205 18.15 3.83 -13.32
CA ASN A 205 19.51 4.32 -13.07
C ASN A 205 19.65 4.98 -11.69
N TYR A 206 18.84 4.57 -10.71
CA TYR A 206 18.78 5.15 -9.36
C TYR A 206 20.13 5.28 -8.66
N GLN A 207 21.11 4.45 -9.01
CA GLN A 207 22.46 4.46 -8.46
C GLN A 207 23.31 5.65 -8.96
N ASN A 208 22.94 6.27 -10.10
CA ASN A 208 23.67 7.37 -10.67
C ASN A 208 23.48 8.67 -9.84
N HIS A 209 24.41 9.58 -10.01
CA HIS A 209 24.24 10.94 -9.51
C HIS A 209 23.12 11.64 -10.29
N PHE A 210 22.19 12.28 -9.59
CA PHE A 210 21.16 13.13 -10.18
C PHE A 210 21.08 14.45 -9.41
N SER A 211 21.19 15.56 -10.11
CA SER A 211 20.89 16.88 -9.59
C SER A 211 19.72 17.51 -10.36
N LEU A 212 18.94 18.34 -9.67
CA LEU A 212 17.84 19.05 -10.34
C LEU A 212 18.37 20.02 -11.41
N ASP A 213 19.59 20.53 -11.24
CA ASP A 213 20.20 21.43 -12.19
C ASP A 213 20.62 20.69 -13.49
N GLU A 214 21.10 19.46 -13.40
CA GLU A 214 21.37 18.61 -14.56
C GLU A 214 20.11 18.25 -15.33
N ILE A 215 19.02 17.92 -14.63
CA ILE A 215 17.73 17.61 -15.24
C ILE A 215 17.14 18.88 -15.90
N GLU A 216 17.26 20.05 -15.26
CA GLU A 216 16.88 21.35 -15.80
C GLU A 216 17.59 21.65 -17.14
N GLN A 217 18.89 21.40 -17.17
CA GLN A 217 19.70 21.61 -18.39
C GLN A 217 19.35 20.60 -19.49
N HIS A 218 19.14 19.34 -19.14
CA HIS A 218 18.85 18.28 -20.11
C HIS A 218 17.49 18.44 -20.78
N TYR A 219 16.46 18.80 -20.03
CA TYR A 219 15.09 18.95 -20.55
C TYR A 219 14.70 20.39 -20.87
N HIS A 220 15.60 21.37 -20.68
CA HIS A 220 15.36 22.80 -20.93
C HIS A 220 14.13 23.34 -20.18
N ILE A 221 13.93 22.92 -18.94
CA ILE A 221 12.84 23.30 -18.06
C ILE A 221 13.37 23.80 -16.72
N SER A 222 12.68 24.72 -16.07
CA SER A 222 13.12 25.14 -14.74
C SER A 222 12.89 24.04 -13.69
N LYS A 223 13.82 23.89 -12.76
CA LYS A 223 13.68 22.96 -11.62
C LYS A 223 12.41 23.17 -10.81
N TYR A 224 11.88 24.40 -10.75
CA TYR A 224 10.61 24.69 -10.08
C TYR A 224 9.43 24.06 -10.82
N ARG A 225 9.45 24.14 -12.15
CA ARG A 225 8.43 23.53 -13.00
C ARG A 225 8.50 22.00 -12.88
N LEU A 226 9.70 21.42 -12.98
CA LEU A 226 9.95 20.00 -12.75
C LEU A 226 9.38 19.53 -11.41
N CYS A 227 9.78 20.20 -10.30
CA CYS A 227 9.31 19.81 -8.98
C CYS A 227 7.79 19.91 -8.83
N ARG A 228 7.18 20.97 -9.35
CA ARG A 228 5.72 21.18 -9.31
C ARG A 228 4.99 20.09 -10.08
N GLU A 229 5.37 19.86 -11.34
CA GLU A 229 4.68 18.91 -12.22
C GLU A 229 4.95 17.45 -11.81
N PHE A 230 6.16 17.12 -11.40
CA PHE A 230 6.47 15.81 -10.85
C PHE A 230 5.70 15.54 -9.54
N THR A 231 5.61 16.55 -8.65
CA THR A 231 4.84 16.40 -7.41
C THR A 231 3.34 16.32 -7.68
N ALA A 232 2.82 17.08 -8.64
CA ALA A 232 1.42 16.98 -9.05
C ALA A 232 1.08 15.58 -9.58
N GLN A 233 2.01 14.96 -10.34
CA GLN A 233 1.82 13.65 -10.93
C GLN A 233 2.03 12.49 -9.94
N TYR A 234 3.07 12.58 -9.10
CA TYR A 234 3.49 11.45 -8.25
C TYR A 234 3.32 11.70 -6.75
N ASN A 235 2.73 12.85 -6.36
CA ASN A 235 2.52 13.28 -4.96
C ASN A 235 3.79 13.30 -4.08
N ILE A 236 4.96 13.29 -4.71
CA ILE A 236 6.27 13.28 -4.05
C ILE A 236 7.27 14.06 -4.91
N SER A 237 8.20 14.78 -4.28
CA SER A 237 9.21 15.52 -5.05
C SER A 237 10.18 14.56 -5.78
N PRO A 238 10.79 14.99 -6.91
CA PRO A 238 11.70 14.13 -7.69
C PRO A 238 12.81 13.49 -6.84
N ILE A 239 13.49 14.28 -6.01
CA ILE A 239 14.58 13.77 -5.18
C ILE A 239 14.09 12.86 -4.05
N GLN A 240 12.91 13.13 -3.49
CA GLN A 240 12.31 12.23 -2.50
C GLN A 240 11.94 10.89 -3.14
N TYR A 241 11.41 10.91 -4.37
CA TYR A 241 11.13 9.69 -5.14
C TYR A 241 12.40 8.86 -5.38
N LEU A 242 13.46 9.48 -5.90
CA LEU A 242 14.76 8.83 -6.11
C LEU A 242 15.31 8.22 -4.81
N ASN A 243 15.28 9.00 -3.73
CA ASN A 243 15.76 8.51 -2.43
C ASN A 243 14.94 7.34 -1.90
N ARG A 244 13.61 7.35 -2.10
CA ARG A 244 12.75 6.23 -1.73
C ARG A 244 13.14 4.97 -2.50
N LYS A 245 13.31 5.06 -3.82
CA LYS A 245 13.75 3.94 -4.67
C LYS A 245 15.08 3.36 -4.19
N ARG A 246 16.05 4.22 -3.89
CA ARG A 246 17.36 3.80 -3.33
C ARG A 246 17.24 3.05 -2.01
N ILE A 247 16.38 3.54 -1.11
CA ILE A 247 16.13 2.87 0.19
C ILE A 247 15.45 1.52 -0.01
N ASP A 248 14.51 1.39 -0.94
CA ASP A 248 13.82 0.13 -1.21
C ASP A 248 14.81 -0.94 -1.75
N VAL A 249 15.69 -0.57 -2.66
CA VAL A 249 16.75 -1.46 -3.12
C VAL A 249 17.76 -1.79 -2.00
N ALA A 250 18.05 -0.82 -1.13
CA ALA A 250 18.92 -1.06 0.02
C ALA A 250 18.31 -2.06 1.02
N LYS A 251 16.99 -2.06 1.23
CA LYS A 251 16.31 -3.06 2.06
C LYS A 251 16.58 -4.48 1.54
N GLU A 252 16.45 -4.70 0.24
CA GLU A 252 16.74 -5.99 -0.39
C GLU A 252 18.23 -6.37 -0.23
N ALA A 253 19.13 -5.44 -0.50
CA ALA A 253 20.56 -5.68 -0.35
C ALA A 253 20.96 -6.02 1.10
N LEU A 254 20.30 -5.41 2.09
CA LEU A 254 20.53 -5.70 3.51
C LEU A 254 20.08 -7.11 3.90
N ILE A 255 19.03 -7.63 3.26
CA ILE A 255 18.47 -8.97 3.54
C ILE A 255 19.28 -10.06 2.80
N TYR A 256 19.63 -9.82 1.54
CA TYR A 256 20.15 -10.87 0.66
C TYR A 256 21.66 -10.84 0.47
N THR A 257 22.38 -9.90 1.11
CA THR A 257 23.84 -9.80 0.98
C THR A 257 24.54 -9.50 2.30
N ASP A 258 25.80 -9.93 2.41
CA ASP A 258 26.67 -9.62 3.56
C ASP A 258 27.49 -8.32 3.38
N LYS A 259 27.17 -7.52 2.35
CA LYS A 259 27.87 -6.25 2.08
C LYS A 259 27.79 -5.32 3.31
N ARG A 260 28.87 -4.57 3.56
CA ARG A 260 28.90 -3.57 4.63
C ARG A 260 27.89 -2.45 4.37
N ILE A 261 27.42 -1.81 5.41
CA ILE A 261 26.42 -0.72 5.31
C ILE A 261 26.89 0.42 4.39
N ASN A 262 28.18 0.78 4.47
CA ASN A 262 28.75 1.77 3.57
C ASN A 262 28.80 1.31 2.11
N GLU A 263 29.10 0.03 1.87
CA GLU A 263 29.12 -0.53 0.51
C GLU A 263 27.72 -0.51 -0.12
N ILE A 264 26.69 -0.87 0.67
CA ILE A 264 25.28 -0.77 0.23
C ILE A 264 24.92 0.68 -0.03
N SER A 265 25.28 1.62 0.87
CA SER A 265 25.04 3.04 0.69
C SER A 265 25.55 3.55 -0.68
N TYR A 266 26.80 3.25 -1.02
CA TYR A 266 27.38 3.65 -2.30
C TYR A 266 26.77 2.90 -3.49
N MET A 267 26.50 1.60 -3.33
CA MET A 267 25.90 0.77 -4.38
C MET A 267 24.51 1.30 -4.81
N VAL A 268 23.74 1.83 -3.87
CA VAL A 268 22.40 2.39 -4.18
C VAL A 268 22.45 3.88 -4.52
N GLY A 269 23.64 4.49 -4.63
CA GLY A 269 23.83 5.85 -5.14
C GLY A 269 23.85 6.96 -4.09
N PHE A 270 24.06 6.66 -2.80
CA PHE A 270 24.33 7.70 -1.81
C PHE A 270 25.83 8.00 -1.71
N GLU A 271 26.21 9.25 -1.86
CA GLU A 271 27.58 9.70 -1.71
C GLU A 271 28.03 9.77 -0.24
N ASN A 272 27.07 9.87 0.68
CA ASN A 272 27.34 10.01 2.11
C ASN A 272 26.55 8.96 2.91
N THR A 273 27.28 8.03 3.54
CA THR A 273 26.69 6.96 4.35
C THR A 273 25.87 7.48 5.54
N ASN A 274 26.24 8.60 6.15
CA ASN A 274 25.47 9.16 7.27
C ASN A 274 24.11 9.70 6.78
N HIS A 275 24.08 10.30 5.60
CA HIS A 275 22.84 10.72 4.95
C HIS A 275 21.94 9.51 4.67
N PHE A 276 22.51 8.45 4.10
CA PHE A 276 21.82 7.17 3.89
C PHE A 276 21.21 6.63 5.18
N ILE A 277 22.01 6.48 6.25
CA ILE A 277 21.55 5.93 7.54
C ILE A 277 20.39 6.75 8.11
N ARG A 278 20.48 8.10 8.04
CA ARG A 278 19.43 8.99 8.52
C ARG A 278 18.12 8.80 7.71
N LEU A 279 18.20 8.80 6.40
CA LEU A 279 17.04 8.62 5.53
C LEU A 279 16.45 7.22 5.68
N PHE A 280 17.27 6.19 5.73
CA PHE A 280 16.83 4.82 5.96
C PHE A 280 16.05 4.71 7.27
N LYS A 281 16.59 5.25 8.37
CA LYS A 281 15.90 5.27 9.66
C LYS A 281 14.61 6.09 9.61
N GLN A 282 14.59 7.20 8.90
CA GLN A 282 13.39 8.03 8.73
C GLN A 282 12.28 7.26 8.00
N GLN A 283 12.61 6.47 6.96
CA GLN A 283 11.64 5.74 6.16
C GLN A 283 11.23 4.40 6.75
N THR A 284 12.11 3.72 7.51
CA THR A 284 11.86 2.36 8.02
C THR A 284 11.65 2.30 9.54
N GLY A 285 11.85 3.41 10.24
CA GLY A 285 11.79 3.49 11.70
C GLY A 285 13.04 2.93 12.41
N VAL A 286 13.90 2.16 11.72
CA VAL A 286 15.09 1.52 12.30
C VAL A 286 16.36 1.79 11.49
N THR A 287 17.52 1.61 12.08
CA THR A 287 18.79 1.77 11.36
C THR A 287 19.02 0.61 10.39
N PRO A 288 19.81 0.78 9.29
CA PRO A 288 20.14 -0.30 8.38
C PRO A 288 20.72 -1.54 9.06
N LEU A 289 21.55 -1.36 10.07
CA LEU A 289 22.13 -2.45 10.83
C LEU A 289 21.08 -3.22 11.67
N ALA A 290 20.13 -2.50 12.26
CA ALA A 290 19.02 -3.10 13.02
C ALA A 290 18.07 -3.85 12.06
N TYR A 291 17.80 -3.27 10.88
CA TYR A 291 16.99 -3.88 9.83
C TYR A 291 17.57 -5.20 9.34
N ARG A 292 18.89 -5.28 9.11
CA ARG A 292 19.60 -6.51 8.74
C ARG A 292 19.47 -7.61 9.79
N LYS A 293 19.58 -7.24 11.10
CA LYS A 293 19.51 -8.22 12.19
C LYS A 293 18.10 -8.77 12.43
N ARG A 294 17.08 -8.01 12.11
CA ARG A 294 15.66 -8.36 12.24
C ARG A 294 14.91 -7.80 11.05
N PRO A 295 15.05 -8.43 9.86
CA PRO A 295 14.23 -8.01 8.74
C PRO A 295 12.76 -8.15 9.13
N PRO A 296 11.88 -7.23 8.73
CA PRO A 296 10.45 -7.44 8.91
C PRO A 296 10.06 -8.76 8.23
N ALA A 297 9.30 -9.58 8.95
CA ALA A 297 8.86 -10.90 8.50
C ALA A 297 7.93 -10.78 7.30
#